data_f36d4c1d3bfbcf1a99bd04f0be1560e5
#
_entry.id   f36d4c1d3bfbcf1a99bd04f0be1560e5
#
_cell.length_a   1.000
_cell.length_b   1.000
_cell.length_c   1.000
_cell.angle_alpha   90.00
_cell.angle_beta   90.00
_cell.angle_gamma   90.00
#
_symmetry.space_group_name_H-M   'P 1'
#
loop_
_entity.id
_entity.type
_entity.pdbx_description
1 polymer ?
#
loop_
_entity_poly.entity_id
_entity_poly.type
_entity_poly.pdbx_seq_one_letter_code
_entity_poly.pdbx_strand_id
1 'polypeptide(L)'
;MNRLRDLAIRFLPFAFFGVALFFVAMLWSQRFGTATVSAEVDTIKVRLTSPGAGVLAQMSARDLTEVKQGEVLGQIFLTGANTPLDIKSPMKGTVSIVNLQPGEFVQPGQHLLTISASKADRIIAFIRQPLSVTVEPNTQVKIRCRSLGQKTALARVIKVGTELAPIRKSLLPAQHDRDEAGLPVFISVPENLPLHAGEIVDVTFLTTKAPAEAAPSTNTPTTNAPPKK
;
A
#
# COMPACT_ATOMS: atom_id res chain seq x y z
N MET A 1 64.13 -5.53 -25.13
CA MET A 1 62.74 -5.01 -25.28
C MET A 1 61.67 -6.07 -25.53
N ASN A 2 62.00 -7.31 -25.83
CA ASN A 2 60.99 -8.36 -26.18
C ASN A 2 60.36 -9.09 -24.95
N ARG A 3 61.07 -9.21 -23.84
CA ARG A 3 60.54 -9.93 -22.65
C ARG A 3 59.35 -9.26 -21.95
N LEU A 4 59.29 -7.93 -21.96
CA LEU A 4 58.13 -7.19 -21.40
C LEU A 4 56.87 -7.33 -22.25
N ARG A 5 57.04 -7.46 -23.58
CA ARG A 5 55.92 -7.65 -24.52
C ARG A 5 55.31 -9.06 -24.42
N ASP A 6 56.15 -10.06 -24.23
CA ASP A 6 55.71 -11.45 -24.05
C ASP A 6 55.00 -11.67 -22.69
N LEU A 7 55.46 -10.99 -21.63
CA LEU A 7 54.81 -10.96 -20.35
C LEU A 7 53.44 -10.29 -20.41
N ALA A 8 53.35 -9.14 -21.07
CA ALA A 8 52.11 -8.41 -21.26
C ALA A 8 51.06 -9.23 -22.02
N ILE A 9 51.46 -9.93 -23.08
CA ILE A 9 50.55 -10.79 -23.87
C ILE A 9 50.05 -11.98 -23.04
N ARG A 10 50.89 -12.50 -22.15
CA ARG A 10 50.53 -13.65 -21.31
C ARG A 10 49.59 -13.28 -20.16
N PHE A 11 49.65 -12.03 -19.67
CA PHE A 11 48.74 -11.53 -18.60
C PHE A 11 47.49 -10.84 -19.15
N LEU A 12 47.42 -10.49 -20.43
CA LEU A 12 46.28 -9.84 -21.08
C LEU A 12 44.95 -10.61 -20.86
N PRO A 13 44.89 -11.96 -21.08
CA PRO A 13 43.65 -12.70 -20.87
C PRO A 13 43.20 -12.73 -19.39
N PHE A 14 44.16 -12.76 -18.46
CA PHE A 14 43.82 -12.72 -17.02
C PHE A 14 43.32 -11.33 -16.60
N ALA A 15 43.87 -10.24 -17.14
CA ALA A 15 43.39 -8.89 -16.93
C ALA A 15 41.97 -8.71 -17.49
N PHE A 16 41.72 -9.20 -18.70
CA PHE A 16 40.40 -9.14 -19.34
C PHE A 16 39.37 -9.96 -18.53
N PHE A 17 39.74 -11.15 -18.04
CA PHE A 17 38.87 -11.98 -17.19
C PHE A 17 38.59 -11.32 -15.84
N GLY A 18 39.57 -10.65 -15.23
CA GLY A 18 39.37 -9.88 -13.99
C GLY A 18 38.40 -8.70 -14.17
N VAL A 19 38.53 -7.96 -15.28
CA VAL A 19 37.61 -6.87 -15.61
C VAL A 19 36.20 -7.41 -15.89
N ALA A 20 36.08 -8.51 -16.61
CA ALA A 20 34.78 -9.14 -16.87
C ALA A 20 34.11 -9.62 -15.59
N LEU A 21 34.86 -10.25 -14.66
CA LEU A 21 34.37 -10.67 -13.34
C LEU A 21 33.93 -9.48 -12.48
N PHE A 22 34.70 -8.39 -12.51
CA PHE A 22 34.34 -7.13 -11.82
C PHE A 22 33.03 -6.56 -12.37
N PHE A 23 32.85 -6.52 -13.69
CA PHE A 23 31.62 -6.07 -14.33
C PHE A 23 30.42 -6.98 -13.98
N VAL A 24 30.61 -8.27 -13.99
CA VAL A 24 29.56 -9.23 -13.58
C VAL A 24 29.21 -9.05 -12.11
N ALA A 25 30.17 -8.90 -11.21
CA ALA A 25 29.94 -8.64 -9.81
C ALA A 25 29.23 -7.29 -9.58
N MET A 26 29.59 -6.26 -10.33
CA MET A 26 28.95 -4.96 -10.29
C MET A 26 27.49 -5.03 -10.78
N LEU A 27 27.23 -5.70 -11.90
CA LEU A 27 25.87 -5.92 -12.41
C LEU A 27 25.04 -6.79 -11.47
N TRP A 28 25.66 -7.78 -10.85
CA TRP A 28 25.00 -8.64 -9.87
C TRP A 28 24.61 -7.86 -8.61
N SER A 29 25.49 -7.01 -8.09
CA SER A 29 25.21 -6.18 -6.90
C SER A 29 24.06 -5.19 -7.13
N GLN A 30 23.88 -4.69 -8.35
CA GLN A 30 22.78 -3.81 -8.71
C GLN A 30 21.42 -4.54 -8.79
N ARG A 31 21.42 -5.85 -9.03
CA ARG A 31 20.17 -6.65 -9.13
C ARG A 31 19.57 -7.06 -7.78
N PHE A 32 20.37 -7.13 -6.72
CA PHE A 32 19.92 -7.62 -5.42
C PHE A 32 19.54 -6.53 -4.40
N GLY A 33 19.53 -5.26 -4.81
CA GLY A 33 19.43 -4.14 -3.85
C GLY A 33 18.03 -3.55 -3.65
N THR A 34 17.03 -3.80 -4.50
CA THR A 34 15.77 -3.06 -4.45
C THR A 34 14.56 -3.96 -4.70
N ALA A 35 13.84 -4.31 -3.63
CA ALA A 35 12.55 -4.97 -3.77
C ALA A 35 11.51 -3.95 -4.27
N THR A 36 10.98 -4.18 -5.46
CA THR A 36 9.87 -3.41 -6.02
C THR A 36 8.58 -4.19 -5.82
N VAL A 37 7.59 -3.55 -5.21
CA VAL A 37 6.29 -4.14 -4.90
C VAL A 37 5.20 -3.26 -5.50
N SER A 38 4.17 -3.88 -6.07
CA SER A 38 2.98 -3.16 -6.51
C SER A 38 2.14 -2.74 -5.30
N ALA A 39 1.70 -1.50 -5.29
CA ALA A 39 0.91 -0.89 -4.23
C ALA A 39 -0.31 -0.20 -4.82
N GLU A 40 -1.35 -0.04 -4.03
CA GLU A 40 -2.58 0.64 -4.40
C GLU A 40 -2.74 1.93 -3.62
N VAL A 41 -3.11 2.98 -4.33
CA VAL A 41 -3.44 4.28 -3.74
C VAL A 41 -4.82 4.18 -3.09
N ASP A 42 -4.89 4.45 -1.80
CA ASP A 42 -6.12 4.40 -1.02
C ASP A 42 -6.60 5.78 -0.61
N THR A 43 -7.90 5.89 -0.34
CA THR A 43 -8.52 7.12 0.16
C THR A 43 -9.52 6.77 1.25
N ILE A 44 -9.80 7.74 2.10
CA ILE A 44 -10.83 7.60 3.13
C ILE A 44 -12.18 7.52 2.43
N LYS A 45 -12.93 6.44 2.71
CA LYS A 45 -14.30 6.21 2.24
C LYS A 45 -15.22 6.09 3.42
N VAL A 46 -16.29 6.87 3.42
CA VAL A 46 -17.33 6.81 4.43
C VAL A 46 -18.62 6.31 3.79
N ARG A 47 -19.15 5.23 4.34
CA ARG A 47 -20.45 4.69 3.96
C ARG A 47 -21.53 5.30 4.86
N LEU A 48 -22.49 5.99 4.25
CA LEU A 48 -23.66 6.46 4.97
C LEU A 48 -24.72 5.39 4.95
N THR A 49 -25.28 5.13 6.13
CA THR A 49 -26.34 4.14 6.32
C THR A 49 -27.57 4.80 6.94
N SER A 50 -28.75 4.22 6.71
CA SER A 50 -29.97 4.70 7.34
C SER A 50 -29.95 4.43 8.85
N PRO A 51 -30.28 5.42 9.70
CA PRO A 51 -30.37 5.22 11.14
C PRO A 51 -31.64 4.47 11.59
N GLY A 52 -32.65 4.41 10.71
CA GLY A 52 -33.92 3.75 11.03
C GLY A 52 -34.69 3.32 9.79
N ALA A 53 -35.81 2.63 10.01
CA ALA A 53 -36.75 2.28 8.94
C ALA A 53 -37.53 3.51 8.49
N GLY A 54 -37.73 3.68 7.18
CA GLY A 54 -38.44 4.84 6.65
C GLY A 54 -38.50 4.86 5.14
N VAL A 55 -38.90 5.97 4.57
CA VAL A 55 -38.96 6.19 3.11
C VAL A 55 -38.02 7.34 2.77
N LEU A 56 -37.18 7.14 1.75
CA LEU A 56 -36.31 8.18 1.20
C LEU A 56 -37.19 9.21 0.48
N ALA A 57 -37.38 10.39 1.10
CA ALA A 57 -38.24 11.43 0.54
C ALA A 57 -37.58 12.13 -0.62
N GLN A 58 -36.31 12.49 -0.48
CA GLN A 58 -35.53 13.20 -1.48
C GLN A 58 -34.06 12.81 -1.41
N MET A 59 -33.41 12.76 -2.59
CA MET A 59 -31.97 12.61 -2.75
C MET A 59 -31.47 13.75 -3.64
N SER A 60 -30.68 14.64 -3.07
CA SER A 60 -30.05 15.76 -3.78
C SER A 60 -28.67 15.36 -4.32
N ALA A 61 -28.01 14.41 -3.64
CA ALA A 61 -26.72 13.90 -4.05
C ALA A 61 -26.83 13.03 -5.30
N ARG A 62 -25.89 13.20 -6.22
CA ARG A 62 -25.72 12.36 -7.42
C ARG A 62 -24.32 11.76 -7.43
N ASP A 63 -24.14 10.70 -8.20
CA ASP A 63 -22.84 10.10 -8.43
C ASP A 63 -21.84 11.15 -8.95
N LEU A 64 -20.60 11.06 -8.49
CA LEU A 64 -19.49 11.92 -8.88
C LEU A 64 -19.67 13.42 -8.53
N THR A 65 -20.63 13.77 -7.69
CA THR A 65 -20.84 15.14 -7.22
C THR A 65 -19.92 15.44 -6.03
N GLU A 66 -19.24 16.57 -6.06
CA GLU A 66 -18.49 17.08 -4.89
C GLU A 66 -19.44 17.60 -3.83
N VAL A 67 -19.15 17.24 -2.56
CA VAL A 67 -19.94 17.64 -1.39
C VAL A 67 -19.05 18.19 -0.30
N LYS A 68 -19.60 19.14 0.48
CA LYS A 68 -18.93 19.73 1.62
C LYS A 68 -19.35 19.01 2.90
N GLN A 69 -18.53 19.11 3.93
CA GLN A 69 -18.90 18.64 5.25
C GLN A 69 -20.15 19.37 5.77
N GLY A 70 -21.14 18.61 6.27
CA GLY A 70 -22.40 19.13 6.76
C GLY A 70 -23.45 19.43 5.69
N GLU A 71 -23.15 19.27 4.41
CA GLU A 71 -24.08 19.45 3.30
C GLU A 71 -25.20 18.42 3.34
N VAL A 72 -26.46 18.84 3.12
CA VAL A 72 -27.60 17.96 3.08
C VAL A 72 -27.65 17.22 1.76
N LEU A 73 -27.54 15.90 1.81
CA LEU A 73 -27.48 14.99 0.66
C LEU A 73 -28.84 14.41 0.30
N GLY A 74 -29.76 14.36 1.25
CA GLY A 74 -31.09 13.83 1.10
C GLY A 74 -31.89 13.89 2.38
N GLN A 75 -33.14 13.43 2.32
CA GLN A 75 -34.06 13.40 3.45
C GLN A 75 -34.78 12.07 3.54
N ILE A 76 -34.93 11.55 4.75
CA ILE A 76 -35.67 10.30 5.05
C ILE A 76 -36.81 10.62 6.00
N PHE A 77 -38.02 10.17 5.66
CA PHE A 77 -39.12 10.07 6.60
C PHE A 77 -39.01 8.76 7.36
N LEU A 78 -38.60 8.82 8.61
CA LEU A 78 -38.53 7.65 9.47
C LEU A 78 -39.95 7.21 9.88
N THR A 79 -40.17 5.91 9.98
CA THR A 79 -41.44 5.35 10.45
C THR A 79 -41.73 5.83 11.87
N GLY A 80 -42.87 6.48 12.06
CA GLY A 80 -43.29 7.05 13.36
C GLY A 80 -42.73 8.46 13.66
N ALA A 81 -41.98 9.05 12.74
CA ALA A 81 -41.56 10.44 12.84
C ALA A 81 -42.46 11.36 12.01
N ASN A 82 -42.76 12.55 12.54
CA ASN A 82 -43.57 13.57 11.82
C ASN A 82 -42.73 14.53 10.98
N THR A 83 -41.40 14.48 11.12
CA THR A 83 -40.47 15.37 10.40
C THR A 83 -39.42 14.54 9.67
N PRO A 84 -39.02 15.00 8.47
CA PRO A 84 -37.95 14.33 7.75
C PRO A 84 -36.60 14.50 8.46
N LEU A 85 -35.79 13.47 8.41
CA LEU A 85 -34.41 13.49 8.90
C LEU A 85 -33.46 13.83 7.76
N ASP A 86 -32.65 14.85 7.92
CA ASP A 86 -31.61 15.23 6.96
C ASP A 86 -30.45 14.25 7.01
N ILE A 87 -30.06 13.74 5.86
CA ILE A 87 -28.83 12.99 5.64
C ILE A 87 -27.73 13.99 5.30
N LYS A 88 -26.75 14.17 6.18
CA LYS A 88 -25.66 15.13 5.99
C LYS A 88 -24.33 14.43 5.71
N SER A 89 -23.51 15.09 4.89
CA SER A 89 -22.15 14.61 4.63
C SER A 89 -21.26 14.76 5.88
N PRO A 90 -20.60 13.70 6.36
CA PRO A 90 -19.70 13.75 7.50
C PRO A 90 -18.36 14.41 7.16
N MET A 91 -18.00 14.51 5.88
CA MET A 91 -16.72 15.02 5.41
C MET A 91 -16.84 15.70 4.04
N LYS A 92 -15.84 16.51 3.69
CA LYS A 92 -15.68 16.98 2.32
C LYS A 92 -15.18 15.85 1.43
N GLY A 93 -15.80 15.65 0.26
CA GLY A 93 -15.42 14.59 -0.64
C GLY A 93 -16.26 14.57 -1.91
N THR A 94 -16.20 13.44 -2.61
CA THR A 94 -17.00 13.17 -3.81
C THR A 94 -17.89 11.98 -3.54
N VAL A 95 -19.16 12.06 -3.90
CA VAL A 95 -20.10 10.95 -3.83
C VAL A 95 -19.67 9.91 -4.87
N SER A 96 -19.32 8.70 -4.43
CA SER A 96 -18.86 7.65 -5.34
C SER A 96 -20.02 6.89 -5.95
N ILE A 97 -21.01 6.50 -5.14
CA ILE A 97 -22.16 5.71 -5.57
C ILE A 97 -23.36 6.07 -4.71
N VAL A 98 -24.50 6.30 -5.34
CA VAL A 98 -25.81 6.43 -4.72
C VAL A 98 -26.58 5.14 -5.00
N ASN A 99 -26.99 4.44 -3.92
CA ASN A 99 -27.62 3.10 -4.07
C ASN A 99 -29.15 3.12 -4.03
N LEU A 100 -29.76 4.26 -3.80
CA LEU A 100 -31.21 4.38 -3.56
C LEU A 100 -31.81 5.53 -4.35
N GLN A 101 -33.07 5.36 -4.70
CA GLN A 101 -33.88 6.39 -5.38
C GLN A 101 -34.94 6.97 -4.44
N PRO A 102 -35.36 8.22 -4.64
CA PRO A 102 -36.47 8.79 -3.92
C PRO A 102 -37.73 7.92 -4.04
N GLY A 103 -38.44 7.74 -2.93
CA GLY A 103 -39.62 6.87 -2.85
C GLY A 103 -39.32 5.45 -2.36
N GLU A 104 -38.07 5.02 -2.34
CA GLU A 104 -37.70 3.69 -1.84
C GLU A 104 -37.79 3.61 -0.30
N PHE A 105 -38.25 2.44 0.17
CA PHE A 105 -38.24 2.11 1.58
C PHE A 105 -36.83 1.70 2.01
N VAL A 106 -36.36 2.25 3.12
CA VAL A 106 -35.04 1.96 3.69
C VAL A 106 -35.15 1.26 5.05
N GLN A 107 -34.25 0.32 5.28
CA GLN A 107 -34.16 -0.39 6.56
C GLN A 107 -33.03 0.20 7.43
N PRO A 108 -33.08 -0.01 8.75
CA PRO A 108 -31.97 0.39 9.63
C PRO A 108 -30.67 -0.27 9.19
N GLY A 109 -29.59 0.54 9.09
CA GLY A 109 -28.29 0.07 8.65
C GLY A 109 -28.13 -0.13 7.14
N GLN A 110 -29.20 0.05 6.36
CA GLN A 110 -29.12 -0.04 4.89
C GLN A 110 -28.20 1.04 4.34
N HIS A 111 -27.31 0.65 3.42
CA HIS A 111 -26.36 1.54 2.78
C HIS A 111 -27.04 2.48 1.80
N LEU A 112 -26.91 3.78 2.03
CA LEU A 112 -27.52 4.84 1.23
C LEU A 112 -26.57 5.30 0.10
N LEU A 113 -25.39 5.77 0.49
CA LEU A 113 -24.39 6.26 -0.43
C LEU A 113 -22.97 6.15 0.16
N THR A 114 -21.96 6.25 -0.68
CA THR A 114 -20.54 6.29 -0.28
C THR A 114 -19.93 7.62 -0.67
N ILE A 115 -19.23 8.26 0.27
CA ILE A 115 -18.42 9.45 0.03
C ILE A 115 -16.95 9.07 0.13
N SER A 116 -16.18 9.44 -0.88
CA SER A 116 -14.72 9.29 -0.91
C SER A 116 -14.05 10.64 -0.74
N ALA A 117 -12.98 10.72 0.03
CA ALA A 117 -12.18 11.94 0.09
C ALA A 117 -11.65 12.31 -1.28
N SER A 118 -11.61 13.61 -1.61
CA SER A 118 -11.17 14.09 -2.93
C SER A 118 -9.69 13.89 -3.18
N LYS A 119 -8.89 13.67 -2.13
CA LYS A 119 -7.44 13.41 -2.23
C LYS A 119 -7.11 12.02 -1.74
N ALA A 120 -6.12 11.41 -2.37
CA ALA A 120 -5.51 10.21 -1.85
C ALA A 120 -4.92 10.46 -0.47
N ASP A 121 -5.16 9.56 0.47
CA ASP A 121 -4.72 9.67 1.87
C ASP A 121 -3.41 8.91 2.11
N ARG A 122 -3.31 7.73 1.52
CA ARG A 122 -2.18 6.81 1.72
C ARG A 122 -2.02 5.86 0.56
N ILE A 123 -0.84 5.24 0.49
CA ILE A 123 -0.56 4.16 -0.44
C ILE A 123 -0.37 2.89 0.39
N ILE A 124 -1.01 1.79 -0.01
CA ILE A 124 -0.92 0.50 0.67
C ILE A 124 -0.14 -0.47 -0.20
N ALA A 125 1.01 -0.89 0.29
CA ALA A 125 1.82 -1.95 -0.30
C ALA A 125 1.71 -3.21 0.56
N PHE A 126 1.81 -4.38 -0.07
CA PHE A 126 1.83 -5.66 0.64
C PHE A 126 3.15 -6.36 0.38
N ILE A 127 3.92 -6.62 1.44
CA ILE A 127 5.15 -7.42 1.35
C ILE A 127 4.75 -8.89 1.47
N ARG A 128 4.98 -9.65 0.41
CA ARG A 128 4.66 -11.09 0.35
C ARG A 128 5.61 -11.93 1.18
N GLN A 129 5.16 -13.10 1.57
CA GLN A 129 6.01 -14.13 2.18
C GLN A 129 6.79 -14.94 1.11
N PRO A 130 8.05 -15.34 1.38
CA PRO A 130 8.84 -14.98 2.57
C PRO A 130 9.12 -13.47 2.60
N LEU A 131 9.15 -12.87 3.79
CA LEU A 131 9.37 -11.42 3.96
C LEU A 131 10.74 -11.06 3.40
N SER A 132 10.75 -10.65 2.14
CA SER A 132 11.99 -10.38 1.38
C SER A 132 12.67 -9.08 1.81
N VAL A 133 11.98 -8.23 2.55
CA VAL A 133 12.48 -6.93 3.01
C VAL A 133 11.98 -6.66 4.42
N THR A 134 12.89 -6.30 5.31
CA THR A 134 12.54 -5.73 6.61
C THR A 134 12.33 -4.22 6.42
N VAL A 135 11.11 -3.76 6.66
CA VAL A 135 10.73 -2.35 6.51
C VAL A 135 10.44 -1.77 7.88
N GLU A 136 11.06 -0.65 8.18
CA GLU A 136 10.81 0.11 9.40
C GLU A 136 9.97 1.36 9.10
N PRO A 137 9.23 1.90 10.09
CA PRO A 137 8.61 3.21 9.96
C PRO A 137 9.65 4.27 9.59
N ASN A 138 9.26 5.26 8.79
CA ASN A 138 10.11 6.33 8.26
C ASN A 138 11.14 5.91 7.19
N THR A 139 11.16 4.63 6.77
CA THR A 139 11.98 4.18 5.63
C THR A 139 11.60 4.97 4.38
N GLN A 140 12.59 5.45 3.63
CA GLN A 140 12.37 6.10 2.36
C GLN A 140 12.01 5.10 1.28
N VAL A 141 11.03 5.46 0.46
CA VAL A 141 10.57 4.66 -0.67
C VAL A 141 10.49 5.52 -1.92
N LYS A 142 10.80 4.92 -3.05
CA LYS A 142 10.60 5.53 -4.36
C LYS A 142 9.31 4.99 -4.95
N ILE A 143 8.39 5.89 -5.26
CA ILE A 143 7.13 5.58 -5.90
C ILE A 143 7.26 5.88 -7.38
N ARG A 144 6.81 4.96 -8.22
CA ARG A 144 6.74 5.10 -9.67
C ARG A 144 5.29 4.96 -10.12
N CYS A 145 4.75 6.01 -10.69
CA CYS A 145 3.40 6.03 -11.22
C CYS A 145 3.43 5.64 -12.69
N ARG A 146 2.63 4.62 -13.07
CA ARG A 146 2.57 4.14 -14.46
C ARG A 146 1.72 5.05 -15.34
N SER A 147 0.65 5.62 -14.80
CA SER A 147 -0.32 6.46 -15.54
C SER A 147 0.28 7.81 -15.94
N LEU A 148 1.23 8.35 -15.18
CA LEU A 148 1.85 9.65 -15.41
C LEU A 148 3.19 9.57 -16.18
N GLY A 149 3.33 8.64 -17.13
CA GLY A 149 4.54 8.52 -17.93
C GLY A 149 5.76 8.12 -17.11
N GLN A 150 5.58 7.23 -16.13
CA GLN A 150 6.63 6.71 -15.24
C GLN A 150 7.30 7.78 -14.35
N LYS A 151 6.58 8.85 -14.04
CA LYS A 151 7.07 9.82 -13.05
C LYS A 151 7.35 9.15 -11.72
N THR A 152 8.41 9.57 -11.09
CA THR A 152 8.86 9.03 -9.80
C THR A 152 8.87 10.12 -8.73
N ALA A 153 8.50 9.75 -7.51
CA ALA A 153 8.60 10.61 -6.35
C ALA A 153 9.15 9.83 -5.15
N LEU A 154 9.70 10.56 -4.21
CA LEU A 154 10.10 10.00 -2.92
C LEU A 154 8.96 10.15 -1.93
N ALA A 155 8.75 9.12 -1.14
CA ALA A 155 7.79 9.08 -0.05
C ALA A 155 8.39 8.37 1.16
N ARG A 156 7.63 8.26 2.24
CA ARG A 156 8.07 7.60 3.47
C ARG A 156 7.04 6.61 3.95
N VAL A 157 7.51 5.55 4.58
CA VAL A 157 6.67 4.59 5.28
C VAL A 157 6.12 5.27 6.53
N ILE A 158 4.79 5.34 6.65
CA ILE A 158 4.10 5.89 7.82
C ILE A 158 4.02 4.82 8.91
N LYS A 159 3.57 3.62 8.52
CA LYS A 159 3.31 2.52 9.44
C LYS A 159 3.48 1.18 8.73
N VAL A 160 3.95 0.19 9.46
CA VAL A 160 4.00 -1.21 9.04
C VAL A 160 2.96 -1.99 9.85
N GLY A 161 2.18 -2.83 9.19
CA GLY A 161 1.23 -3.72 9.86
C GLY A 161 1.94 -4.74 10.75
N THR A 162 1.24 -5.21 11.74
CA THR A 162 1.73 -6.27 12.67
C THR A 162 1.20 -7.64 12.30
N GLU A 163 0.16 -7.69 11.45
CA GLU A 163 -0.51 -8.91 11.03
C GLU A 163 -0.52 -9.03 9.52
N LEU A 164 -0.51 -10.27 9.04
CA LEU A 164 -0.67 -10.56 7.62
C LEU A 164 -2.13 -10.34 7.23
N ALA A 165 -2.34 -9.60 6.17
CA ALA A 165 -3.65 -9.34 5.61
C ALA A 165 -3.76 -9.91 4.19
N PRO A 166 -4.96 -10.28 3.74
CA PRO A 166 -5.16 -10.72 2.36
C PRO A 166 -4.77 -9.59 1.38
N ILE A 167 -4.00 -9.94 0.38
CA ILE A 167 -3.58 -9.00 -0.66
C ILE A 167 -4.80 -8.70 -1.54
N ARG A 168 -5.01 -7.41 -1.84
CA ARG A 168 -6.12 -7.00 -2.70
C ARG A 168 -5.97 -7.65 -4.10
N LYS A 169 -7.08 -8.13 -4.65
CA LYS A 169 -7.08 -8.77 -5.98
C LYS A 169 -6.53 -7.87 -7.10
N SER A 170 -6.67 -6.56 -6.97
CA SER A 170 -6.09 -5.56 -7.87
C SER A 170 -4.56 -5.62 -7.97
N LEU A 171 -3.89 -6.12 -6.94
CA LEU A 171 -2.42 -6.21 -6.84
C LEU A 171 -1.89 -7.60 -7.21
N LEU A 172 -2.77 -8.58 -7.42
CA LEU A 172 -2.40 -9.93 -7.81
C LEU A 172 -2.34 -10.05 -9.34
N PRO A 173 -1.41 -10.85 -9.89
CA PRO A 173 -1.42 -11.19 -11.30
C PRO A 173 -2.73 -11.91 -11.67
N ALA A 174 -3.27 -11.64 -12.86
CA ALA A 174 -4.55 -12.18 -13.33
C ALA A 174 -4.66 -13.72 -13.31
N GLN A 175 -3.56 -14.44 -13.22
CA GLN A 175 -3.50 -15.90 -13.20
C GLN A 175 -3.48 -16.52 -11.78
N HIS A 176 -3.46 -15.68 -10.73
CA HIS A 176 -3.43 -16.17 -9.35
C HIS A 176 -4.85 -16.19 -8.78
N ASP A 177 -5.44 -17.37 -8.74
CA ASP A 177 -6.75 -17.64 -8.09
C ASP A 177 -6.62 -17.98 -6.60
N ARG A 178 -5.43 -17.83 -6.04
CA ARG A 178 -5.18 -18.08 -4.61
C ARG A 178 -5.16 -16.79 -3.82
N ASP A 179 -5.87 -16.80 -2.69
CA ASP A 179 -5.78 -15.72 -1.72
C ASP A 179 -4.38 -15.71 -1.10
N GLU A 180 -3.56 -14.76 -1.52
CA GLU A 180 -2.24 -14.55 -0.94
C GLU A 180 -2.34 -13.56 0.22
N ALA A 181 -1.56 -13.80 1.27
CA ALA A 181 -1.42 -12.89 2.40
C ALA A 181 -0.06 -12.18 2.34
N GLY A 182 -0.06 -10.93 2.77
CA GLY A 182 1.13 -10.11 2.86
C GLY A 182 1.08 -9.15 4.04
N LEU A 183 2.23 -8.65 4.43
CA LEU A 183 2.34 -7.64 5.48
C LEU A 183 1.98 -6.27 4.89
N PRO A 184 0.91 -5.60 5.36
CA PRO A 184 0.52 -4.30 4.84
C PRO A 184 1.48 -3.21 5.31
N VAL A 185 1.95 -2.39 4.37
CA VAL A 185 2.81 -1.23 4.62
C VAL A 185 2.09 0.02 4.13
N PHE A 186 1.92 0.98 5.02
CA PHE A 186 1.27 2.26 4.73
C PHE A 186 2.33 3.32 4.42
N ILE A 187 2.19 3.97 3.29
CA ILE A 187 3.16 4.92 2.74
C ILE A 187 2.46 6.26 2.51
N SER A 188 3.17 7.36 2.76
CA SER A 188 2.66 8.71 2.51
C SER A 188 2.47 8.97 1.02
N VAL A 189 1.44 9.73 0.69
CA VAL A 189 1.23 10.20 -0.69
C VAL A 189 2.12 11.41 -0.92
N PRO A 190 2.99 11.40 -1.95
CA PRO A 190 3.80 12.55 -2.28
C PRO A 190 2.94 13.67 -2.92
N GLU A 191 3.12 14.90 -2.47
CA GLU A 191 2.33 16.05 -2.94
C GLU A 191 2.56 16.40 -4.42
N ASN A 192 3.72 16.04 -4.95
CA ASN A 192 4.13 16.34 -6.33
C ASN A 192 3.56 15.36 -7.37
N LEU A 193 2.82 14.33 -6.96
CA LEU A 193 2.15 13.38 -7.84
C LEU A 193 0.63 13.44 -7.61
N PRO A 194 -0.16 13.85 -8.62
CA PRO A 194 -1.62 13.77 -8.56
C PRO A 194 -2.06 12.31 -8.73
N LEU A 195 -2.10 11.56 -7.63
CA LEU A 195 -2.51 10.16 -7.60
C LEU A 195 -4.01 10.07 -7.34
N HIS A 196 -4.68 9.18 -8.06
CA HIS A 196 -6.09 8.88 -7.89
C HIS A 196 -6.30 7.63 -7.03
N ALA A 197 -7.37 7.64 -6.24
CA ALA A 197 -7.75 6.45 -5.46
C ALA A 197 -8.00 5.24 -6.36
N GLY A 198 -7.44 4.09 -5.99
CA GLY A 198 -7.51 2.85 -6.78
C GLY A 198 -6.40 2.72 -7.83
N GLU A 199 -5.54 3.73 -7.99
CA GLU A 199 -4.41 3.66 -8.90
C GLU A 199 -3.32 2.71 -8.39
N ILE A 200 -2.75 1.91 -9.30
CA ILE A 200 -1.67 0.99 -8.98
C ILE A 200 -0.33 1.67 -9.27
N VAL A 201 0.52 1.71 -8.27
CA VAL A 201 1.86 2.29 -8.33
C VAL A 201 2.91 1.24 -7.96
N ASP A 202 4.12 1.39 -8.49
CA ASP A 202 5.25 0.57 -8.12
C ASP A 202 6.04 1.27 -7.00
N VAL A 203 6.23 0.57 -5.90
CA VAL A 203 6.97 1.04 -4.72
C VAL A 203 8.29 0.28 -4.62
N THR A 204 9.39 1.01 -4.60
CA THR A 204 10.72 0.47 -4.40
C THR A 204 11.23 0.92 -3.04
N PHE A 205 11.49 -0.02 -2.14
CA PHE A 205 12.05 0.26 -0.82
C PHE A 205 13.55 0.57 -0.96
N LEU A 206 13.95 1.76 -0.52
CA LEU A 206 15.34 2.18 -0.47
C LEU A 206 15.93 1.70 0.85
N THR A 207 16.12 0.38 0.99
CA THR A 207 16.64 -0.20 2.22
C THR A 207 18.14 0.02 2.30
N THR A 208 18.58 0.73 3.30
CA THR A 208 19.96 0.73 3.71
C THR A 208 20.18 -0.55 4.52
N LYS A 209 20.85 -1.55 3.90
CA LYS A 209 21.42 -2.75 4.50
C LYS A 209 20.46 -3.73 5.17
N ALA A 210 20.46 -4.96 4.68
CA ALA A 210 19.89 -6.12 5.37
C ALA A 210 20.40 -6.21 6.82
N PRO A 211 19.54 -6.57 7.81
CA PRO A 211 20.02 -6.85 9.16
C PRO A 211 21.02 -8.00 9.09
N ALA A 212 22.17 -7.80 9.70
CA ALA A 212 23.10 -8.89 9.95
C ALA A 212 22.35 -10.03 10.64
N GLU A 213 22.48 -11.21 10.07
CA GLU A 213 22.12 -12.50 10.63
C GLU A 213 22.30 -12.50 12.15
N ALA A 214 21.19 -12.68 12.88
CA ALA A 214 21.24 -12.84 14.33
C ALA A 214 22.09 -14.07 14.62
N ALA A 215 23.25 -13.84 15.22
CA ALA A 215 24.13 -14.89 15.72
C ALA A 215 23.32 -15.86 16.58
N PRO A 216 23.52 -17.18 16.44
CA PRO A 216 22.83 -18.16 17.26
C PRO A 216 23.18 -17.94 18.73
N SER A 217 22.16 -17.65 19.54
CA SER A 217 22.28 -17.60 20.98
C SER A 217 22.70 -18.97 21.47
N THR A 218 23.97 -19.10 21.88
CA THR A 218 24.49 -20.28 22.55
C THR A 218 23.86 -20.35 23.95
N ASN A 219 22.78 -21.10 24.06
CA ASN A 219 22.21 -21.49 25.34
C ASN A 219 23.14 -22.52 25.96
N THR A 220 24.00 -22.07 26.87
CA THR A 220 24.74 -22.93 27.79
C THR A 220 23.77 -23.46 28.85
N PRO A 221 23.53 -24.76 28.98
CA PRO A 221 22.70 -25.27 30.06
C PRO A 221 23.48 -25.18 31.37
N THR A 222 23.02 -24.35 32.28
CA THR A 222 23.50 -24.32 33.66
C THR A 222 23.01 -25.58 34.35
N THR A 223 23.93 -26.52 34.52
CA THR A 223 23.78 -27.72 35.37
C THR A 223 23.75 -27.28 36.83
N ASN A 224 22.57 -27.23 37.44
CA ASN A 224 22.44 -27.19 38.89
C ASN A 224 22.38 -28.61 39.45
N ALA A 225 23.47 -29.03 40.03
CA ALA A 225 23.52 -30.21 40.89
C ALA A 225 22.97 -29.84 42.31
N PRO A 226 22.13 -30.68 42.94
CA PRO A 226 21.68 -30.44 44.30
C PRO A 226 22.74 -30.90 45.33
N PRO A 227 22.88 -30.21 46.50
CA PRO A 227 23.78 -30.64 47.56
C PRO A 227 23.20 -31.84 48.31
N LYS A 228 24.06 -32.84 48.51
CA LYS A 228 23.82 -33.94 49.46
C LYS A 228 23.85 -33.42 50.88
N LYS A 229 22.82 -33.65 51.63
CA LYS A 229 22.81 -34.12 53.00
C LYS A 229 21.53 -34.83 53.33
#